data_20c02a19158e7776e49fd054265891b5
#
_entry.id   20c02a19158e7776e49fd054265891b5
#
_cell.length_a   1.000
_cell.length_b   1.000
_cell.length_c   1.000
_cell.angle_alpha   90.00
_cell.angle_beta   90.00
_cell.angle_gamma   90.00
#
_symmetry.space_group_name_H-M   'P 1'
#
loop_
_entity.id
_entity.type
_entity.pdbx_description
1 polymer ?
#
loop_
_entity_poly.entity_id
_entity_poly.type
_entity_poly.pdbx_seq_one_letter_code
_entity_poly.pdbx_strand_id
1 'polypeptide(L)'
;MNPAWQLGCMSSWAATRYKTTNWSSYNEALKQRGSLTIWFDPRMIWTPPPTGKRGRRCQFSDAAIQTCLTLKVLFGLPLRQTTGFVQSLLRLVGLDWAVPDFSTLCRRQRKLNVSIPFRGGAGPLNLLIPSRDITA
;
A
#
# COMPACT_ATOMS: atom_id res chain seq x y z
N MET A 1 20.44 46.11 49.91
CA MET A 1 19.37 46.08 48.92
C MET A 1 19.88 45.27 47.73
N ASN A 2 19.52 44.01 47.65
CA ASN A 2 19.79 43.14 46.49
C ASN A 2 18.49 42.71 45.93
N PRO A 3 18.15 43.06 44.70
CA PRO A 3 17.13 42.34 43.99
C PRO A 3 17.78 41.12 43.34
N ALA A 4 17.62 39.97 43.96
CA ALA A 4 17.95 38.71 43.37
C ALA A 4 17.01 38.45 42.19
N TRP A 5 17.48 38.72 41.00
CA TRP A 5 16.91 38.15 39.82
C TRP A 5 17.30 36.67 39.76
N GLN A 6 16.55 35.85 40.47
CA GLN A 6 16.63 34.43 40.28
C GLN A 6 16.10 34.13 38.89
N LEU A 7 17.03 34.00 37.97
CA LEU A 7 16.79 33.33 36.69
C LEU A 7 16.25 31.94 36.99
N GLY A 8 14.94 31.80 36.82
CA GLY A 8 14.29 30.53 36.89
C GLY A 8 15.04 29.56 36.00
N CYS A 9 15.45 28.48 36.59
CA CYS A 9 16.05 27.32 35.95
C CYS A 9 15.16 26.92 34.77
N MET A 10 15.58 27.26 33.57
CA MET A 10 15.04 26.64 32.38
C MET A 10 15.35 25.15 32.51
N SER A 11 14.33 24.41 32.91
CA SER A 11 14.39 22.96 32.90
C SER A 11 14.82 22.53 31.49
N SER A 12 16.05 22.05 31.40
CA SER A 12 16.55 21.45 30.18
C SER A 12 15.55 20.39 29.77
N TRP A 13 14.92 20.58 28.64
CA TRP A 13 14.11 19.56 28.00
C TRP A 13 15.05 18.42 27.68
N ALA A 14 15.19 17.49 28.61
CA ALA A 14 15.91 16.26 28.40
C ALA A 14 15.15 15.53 27.27
N ALA A 15 15.69 15.62 26.08
CA ALA A 15 15.13 14.89 24.93
C ALA A 15 14.99 13.43 25.35
N THR A 16 13.76 12.96 25.44
CA THR A 16 13.46 11.58 25.80
C THR A 16 14.13 10.71 24.76
N ARG A 17 15.26 10.10 25.09
CA ARG A 17 15.94 9.16 24.21
C ARG A 17 15.07 7.92 24.11
N TYR A 18 14.34 7.83 23.02
CA TYR A 18 13.65 6.61 22.65
C TYR A 18 14.68 5.51 22.38
N LYS A 19 14.86 4.63 23.34
CA LYS A 19 15.64 3.40 23.15
C LYS A 19 14.70 2.35 22.60
N THR A 20 14.79 2.10 21.32
CA THR A 20 14.03 1.02 20.67
C THR A 20 14.57 -0.32 21.16
N THR A 21 13.81 -1.01 22.00
CA THR A 21 14.21 -2.31 22.56
C THR A 21 13.92 -3.48 21.61
N ASN A 22 13.08 -3.27 20.60
CA ASN A 22 12.58 -4.31 19.69
C ASN A 22 13.15 -4.18 18.27
N TRP A 23 14.44 -3.86 18.13
CA TRP A 23 15.07 -3.75 16.81
C TRP A 23 14.94 -5.02 15.97
N SER A 24 15.05 -6.19 16.60
CA SER A 24 14.93 -7.47 15.91
C SER A 24 13.57 -7.66 15.27
N SER A 25 12.48 -7.49 16.02
CA SER A 25 11.12 -7.62 15.50
C SER A 25 10.76 -6.53 14.51
N TYR A 26 11.27 -5.31 14.71
CA TYR A 26 11.06 -4.22 13.76
C TYR A 26 11.75 -4.50 12.41
N ASN A 27 13.00 -4.94 12.43
CA ASN A 27 13.75 -5.29 11.22
C ASN A 27 13.09 -6.47 10.50
N GLU A 28 12.60 -7.46 11.23
CA GLU A 28 11.89 -8.59 10.64
C GLU A 28 10.59 -8.15 9.96
N ALA A 29 9.82 -7.27 10.59
CA ALA A 29 8.62 -6.69 9.99
C ALA A 29 8.94 -5.88 8.73
N LEU A 30 10.05 -5.16 8.70
CA LEU A 30 10.50 -4.45 7.49
C LEU A 30 10.91 -5.40 6.36
N LYS A 31 11.64 -6.47 6.69
CA LYS A 31 12.00 -7.52 5.71
C LYS A 31 10.77 -8.20 5.13
N GLN A 32 9.78 -8.51 5.97
CA GLN A 32 8.52 -9.12 5.51
C GLN A 32 7.75 -8.21 4.56
N ARG A 33 7.77 -6.88 4.76
CA ARG A 33 7.16 -5.92 3.83
C ARG A 33 7.80 -5.95 2.45
N GLY A 34 9.06 -6.30 2.34
CA GLY A 34 9.77 -6.49 1.06
C GLY A 34 9.55 -7.85 0.42
N SER A 35 8.86 -8.77 1.08
CA SER A 35 8.62 -10.10 0.54
C SER A 35 7.60 -10.06 -0.59
N LEU A 36 7.92 -10.72 -1.70
CA LEU A 36 7.01 -10.84 -2.85
C LEU A 36 5.74 -11.64 -2.51
N THR A 37 5.78 -12.50 -1.48
CA THR A 37 4.63 -13.28 -1.03
C THR A 37 3.50 -12.43 -0.45
N ILE A 38 3.79 -11.20 -0.02
CA ILE A 38 2.75 -10.24 0.42
C ILE A 38 1.85 -9.84 -0.74
N TRP A 39 2.41 -9.75 -1.94
CA TRP A 39 1.69 -9.35 -3.15
C TRP A 39 0.93 -10.49 -3.81
N PHE A 40 1.44 -11.71 -3.68
CA PHE A 40 0.90 -12.92 -4.29
C PHE A 40 0.69 -13.98 -3.21
N ASP A 41 -0.44 -13.90 -2.51
CA ASP A 41 -0.86 -14.96 -1.60
C ASP A 41 -1.33 -16.17 -2.45
N PRO A 42 -0.78 -17.37 -2.25
CA PRO A 42 -1.24 -18.58 -2.93
C PRO A 42 -2.73 -18.87 -2.71
N ARG A 43 -3.30 -18.37 -1.63
CA ARG A 43 -4.74 -18.48 -1.32
C ARG A 43 -5.61 -17.46 -2.03
N MET A 44 -5.00 -16.49 -2.72
CA MET A 44 -5.74 -15.47 -3.47
C MET A 44 -6.53 -16.10 -4.60
N ILE A 45 -7.80 -15.78 -4.70
CA ILE A 45 -8.64 -16.19 -5.82
C ILE A 45 -8.24 -15.37 -7.04
N TRP A 46 -7.34 -15.91 -7.86
CA TRP A 46 -6.90 -15.26 -9.10
C TRP A 46 -7.93 -15.36 -10.21
N THR A 47 -8.52 -16.54 -10.36
CA THR A 47 -9.59 -16.82 -11.32
C THR A 47 -10.92 -16.90 -10.59
N PRO A 48 -11.94 -16.10 -10.95
CA PRO A 48 -13.20 -16.11 -10.24
C PRO A 48 -13.94 -17.46 -10.47
N PRO A 49 -14.69 -17.94 -9.47
CA PRO A 49 -15.51 -19.13 -9.61
C PRO A 49 -16.63 -18.93 -10.65
N PRO A 50 -17.17 -20.00 -11.25
CA PRO A 50 -18.26 -19.91 -12.18
C PRO A 50 -19.53 -19.34 -11.53
N THR A 51 -20.05 -18.24 -12.08
CA THR A 51 -21.23 -17.54 -11.51
C THR A 51 -22.57 -18.07 -12.00
N GLY A 52 -22.59 -19.04 -12.93
CA GLY A 52 -23.84 -19.56 -13.50
C GLY A 52 -24.66 -18.58 -14.35
N LYS A 53 -24.28 -17.31 -14.39
CA LYS A 53 -24.99 -16.28 -15.17
C LYS A 53 -24.66 -16.38 -16.66
N ARG A 54 -25.67 -16.10 -17.52
CA ARG A 54 -25.51 -16.06 -18.97
C ARG A 54 -24.58 -14.92 -19.36
N GLY A 55 -23.60 -15.16 -20.23
CA GLY A 55 -22.67 -14.17 -20.73
C GLY A 55 -21.21 -14.64 -20.66
N ARG A 56 -20.28 -13.82 -21.22
CA ARG A 56 -18.85 -14.12 -21.17
C ARG A 56 -18.33 -13.96 -19.75
N ARG A 57 -17.74 -15.01 -19.22
CA ARG A 57 -17.15 -15.02 -17.87
C ARG A 57 -16.00 -14.03 -17.75
N CYS A 58 -15.87 -13.41 -16.60
CA CYS A 58 -14.64 -12.73 -16.22
C CYS A 58 -13.54 -13.77 -16.00
N GLN A 59 -12.45 -13.67 -16.76
CA GLN A 59 -11.30 -14.58 -16.61
C GLN A 59 -10.49 -14.29 -15.35
N PHE A 60 -10.50 -13.07 -14.89
CA PHE A 60 -9.70 -12.60 -13.74
C PHE A 60 -10.60 -12.01 -12.68
N SER A 61 -10.27 -12.28 -11.43
CA SER A 61 -10.95 -11.70 -10.28
C SER A 61 -10.62 -10.20 -10.13
N ASP A 62 -11.41 -9.49 -9.34
CA ASP A 62 -11.12 -8.10 -9.00
C ASP A 62 -9.83 -7.98 -8.18
N ALA A 63 -9.54 -8.96 -7.32
CA ALA A 63 -8.30 -9.03 -6.55
C ALA A 63 -7.07 -9.14 -7.48
N ALA A 64 -7.12 -10.00 -8.50
CA ALA A 64 -6.04 -10.12 -9.49
C ALA A 64 -5.77 -8.81 -10.23
N ILE A 65 -6.84 -8.14 -10.68
CA ILE A 65 -6.73 -6.84 -11.36
C ILE A 65 -6.18 -5.77 -10.41
N GLN A 66 -6.68 -5.72 -9.18
CA GLN A 66 -6.21 -4.77 -8.18
C GLN A 66 -4.72 -4.96 -7.87
N THR A 67 -4.25 -6.18 -7.72
CA THR A 67 -2.83 -6.49 -7.52
C THR A 67 -1.98 -5.99 -8.69
N CYS A 68 -2.37 -6.26 -9.93
CA CYS A 68 -1.67 -5.77 -11.11
C CYS A 68 -1.62 -4.23 -11.16
N LEU A 69 -2.73 -3.55 -10.84
CA LEU A 69 -2.79 -2.09 -10.83
C LEU A 69 -1.99 -1.49 -9.66
N THR A 70 -1.96 -2.14 -8.52
CA THR A 70 -1.13 -1.73 -7.39
C THR A 70 0.35 -1.79 -7.74
N LEU A 71 0.80 -2.87 -8.35
CA LEU A 71 2.17 -3.00 -8.84
C LEU A 71 2.51 -1.94 -9.90
N LYS A 72 1.57 -1.67 -10.81
CA LYS A 72 1.70 -0.58 -11.80
C LYS A 72 1.99 0.76 -11.13
N VAL A 73 1.22 1.11 -10.10
CA VAL A 73 1.35 2.39 -9.38
C VAL A 73 2.65 2.43 -8.58
N LEU A 74 2.98 1.37 -7.86
CA LEU A 74 4.19 1.31 -7.04
C LEU A 74 5.48 1.45 -7.83
N PHE A 75 5.53 0.83 -9.01
CA PHE A 75 6.71 0.84 -9.86
C PHE A 75 6.64 1.88 -10.99
N GLY A 76 5.55 2.66 -11.07
CA GLY A 76 5.38 3.69 -12.10
C GLY A 76 5.38 3.15 -13.53
N LEU A 77 4.91 1.90 -13.74
CA LEU A 77 4.98 1.23 -15.02
C LEU A 77 3.78 1.55 -15.93
N PRO A 78 3.98 1.68 -17.25
CA PRO A 78 2.88 1.69 -18.19
C PRO A 78 2.19 0.31 -18.25
N LEU A 79 0.89 0.27 -18.60
CA LEU A 79 0.08 -0.95 -18.53
C LEU A 79 0.67 -2.15 -19.29
N ARG A 80 1.29 -1.91 -20.44
CA ARG A 80 1.92 -3.00 -21.23
C ARG A 80 3.14 -3.59 -20.52
N GLN A 81 3.95 -2.76 -19.90
CA GLN A 81 5.11 -3.24 -19.12
C GLN A 81 4.67 -3.94 -17.84
N THR A 82 3.57 -3.47 -17.24
CA THR A 82 3.00 -4.10 -16.06
C THR A 82 2.66 -5.57 -16.29
N THR A 83 2.11 -5.93 -17.45
CA THR A 83 1.78 -7.34 -17.75
C THR A 83 3.02 -8.22 -17.76
N GLY A 84 4.09 -7.78 -18.42
CA GLY A 84 5.37 -8.51 -18.44
C GLY A 84 6.03 -8.58 -17.06
N PHE A 85 5.96 -7.49 -16.30
CA PHE A 85 6.50 -7.44 -14.94
C PHE A 85 5.78 -8.42 -14.01
N VAL A 86 4.44 -8.41 -14.01
CA VAL A 86 3.62 -9.35 -13.23
C VAL A 86 3.91 -10.80 -13.64
N GLN A 87 4.05 -11.08 -14.92
CA GLN A 87 4.40 -12.41 -15.40
C GLN A 87 5.75 -12.87 -14.86
N SER A 88 6.74 -12.00 -14.86
CA SER A 88 8.07 -12.31 -14.31
C SER A 88 8.01 -12.56 -12.81
N LEU A 89 7.25 -11.75 -12.06
CA LEU A 89 7.08 -11.93 -10.62
C LEU A 89 6.36 -13.24 -10.28
N LEU A 90 5.31 -13.61 -11.00
CA LEU A 90 4.59 -14.86 -10.79
C LEU A 90 5.53 -16.07 -11.01
N ARG A 91 6.36 -16.03 -12.04
CA ARG A 91 7.37 -17.07 -12.28
C ARG A 91 8.40 -17.14 -11.14
N LEU A 92 8.86 -16.01 -10.63
CA LEU A 92 9.81 -15.97 -9.51
C LEU A 92 9.21 -16.56 -8.22
N VAL A 93 7.93 -16.35 -7.98
CA VAL A 93 7.20 -16.91 -6.83
C VAL A 93 6.81 -18.38 -7.05
N GLY A 94 6.97 -18.90 -8.28
CA GLY A 94 6.61 -20.28 -8.62
C GLY A 94 5.10 -20.48 -8.85
N LEU A 95 4.37 -19.41 -9.18
CA LEU A 95 2.95 -19.45 -9.49
C LEU A 95 2.76 -19.41 -11.01
N ASP A 96 2.14 -20.44 -11.56
CA ASP A 96 1.82 -20.52 -13.00
C ASP A 96 0.39 -19.98 -13.26
N TRP A 97 0.19 -18.72 -12.92
CA TRP A 97 -1.09 -18.05 -13.13
C TRP A 97 -1.08 -17.27 -14.44
N ALA A 98 -2.20 -17.31 -15.16
CA ALA A 98 -2.38 -16.49 -16.34
C ALA A 98 -2.40 -15.00 -15.97
N VAL A 99 -1.72 -14.16 -16.76
CA VAL A 99 -1.66 -12.72 -16.53
C VAL A 99 -2.70 -12.02 -17.40
N PRO A 100 -3.46 -11.06 -16.84
CA PRO A 100 -4.39 -10.27 -17.64
C PRO A 100 -3.66 -9.40 -18.66
N ASP A 101 -4.20 -9.35 -19.88
CA ASP A 101 -3.69 -8.48 -20.94
C ASP A 101 -3.93 -6.99 -20.62
N PHE A 102 -3.10 -6.11 -21.19
CA PHE A 102 -3.20 -4.66 -20.98
C PHE A 102 -4.58 -4.09 -21.32
N SER A 103 -5.25 -4.61 -22.33
CA SER A 103 -6.60 -4.20 -22.72
C SER A 103 -7.64 -4.57 -21.65
N THR A 104 -7.45 -5.71 -21.00
CA THR A 104 -8.28 -6.15 -19.88
C THR A 104 -8.04 -5.25 -18.66
N LEU A 105 -6.79 -4.96 -18.33
CA LEU A 105 -6.45 -4.04 -17.23
C LEU A 105 -7.04 -2.64 -17.47
N CYS A 106 -6.92 -2.12 -18.69
CA CYS A 106 -7.46 -0.80 -19.05
C CYS A 106 -8.98 -0.72 -18.88
N ARG A 107 -9.71 -1.74 -19.37
CA ARG A 107 -11.17 -1.77 -19.25
C ARG A 107 -11.64 -1.96 -17.81
N ARG A 108 -10.97 -2.82 -17.06
CA ARG A 108 -11.32 -3.12 -15.68
C ARG A 108 -10.96 -1.99 -14.73
N GLN A 109 -9.89 -1.27 -14.96
CA GLN A 109 -9.49 -0.09 -14.18
C GLN A 109 -10.62 0.95 -14.05
N ARG A 110 -11.44 1.11 -15.12
CA ARG A 110 -12.58 2.05 -15.11
C ARG A 110 -13.78 1.57 -14.30
N LYS A 111 -13.91 0.25 -14.11
CA LYS A 111 -15.08 -0.39 -13.48
C LYS A 111 -14.76 -1.00 -12.11
N LEU A 112 -13.50 -0.96 -11.70
CA LEU A 112 -13.07 -1.56 -10.46
C LEU A 112 -13.59 -0.74 -9.28
N ASN A 113 -14.44 -1.35 -8.47
CA ASN A 113 -14.89 -0.75 -7.22
C ASN A 113 -13.88 -1.11 -6.12
N VAL A 114 -12.99 -0.17 -5.81
CA VAL A 114 -11.96 -0.35 -4.78
C VAL A 114 -12.52 0.12 -3.46
N SER A 115 -12.79 -0.82 -2.55
CA SER A 115 -13.08 -0.52 -1.15
C SER A 115 -11.76 -0.54 -0.38
N ILE A 116 -11.30 0.62 0.06
CA ILE A 116 -10.14 0.73 0.95
C ILE A 116 -10.68 0.75 2.38
N PRO A 117 -10.50 -0.34 3.16
CA PRO A 117 -10.93 -0.33 4.55
C PRO A 117 -10.05 0.67 5.31
N PHE A 118 -10.66 1.76 5.75
CA PHE A 118 -10.00 2.73 6.61
C PHE A 118 -9.86 2.13 8.01
N ARG A 119 -8.66 1.78 8.40
CA ARG A 119 -8.32 1.44 9.80
C ARG A 119 -7.95 2.71 10.55
N GLY A 120 -8.87 3.65 10.64
CA GLY A 120 -8.70 4.82 11.49
C GLY A 120 -8.79 4.43 12.96
N GLY A 121 -7.88 4.95 13.78
CA GLY A 121 -8.06 4.92 15.22
C GLY A 121 -9.34 5.71 15.60
N ALA A 122 -9.95 5.39 16.74
CA ALA A 122 -11.15 6.06 17.25
C ALA A 122 -10.89 7.53 17.70
N GLY A 123 -9.74 8.11 17.37
CA GLY A 123 -9.37 9.48 17.71
C GLY A 123 -9.70 10.49 16.62
N PRO A 124 -9.73 11.79 16.96
CA PRO A 124 -9.98 12.85 15.99
C PRO A 124 -8.89 12.86 14.91
N LEU A 125 -9.29 12.96 13.65
CA LEU A 125 -8.39 13.06 12.51
C LEU A 125 -7.87 14.51 12.42
N ASN A 126 -6.58 14.70 12.56
CA ASN A 126 -5.92 15.97 12.29
C ASN A 126 -5.62 16.07 10.79
N LEU A 127 -6.47 16.78 10.07
CA LEU A 127 -6.25 17.11 8.66
C LEU A 127 -5.33 18.32 8.56
N LEU A 128 -4.09 18.11 8.16
CA LEU A 128 -3.19 19.19 7.78
C LEU A 128 -3.52 19.58 6.33
N ILE A 129 -4.30 20.65 6.18
CA ILE A 129 -4.56 21.24 4.87
C ILE A 129 -3.42 22.25 4.64
N PRO A 130 -2.51 22.04 3.66
CA PRO A 130 -1.55 23.05 3.30
C PRO A 130 -2.32 24.28 2.78
N SER A 131 -2.19 25.41 3.47
CA SER A 131 -2.66 26.70 2.96
C SER A 131 -1.84 27.02 1.71
N ARG A 132 -2.46 26.87 0.53
CA ARG A 132 -1.93 27.53 -0.66
C ARG A 132 -2.19 29.01 -0.49
N ASP A 133 -1.13 29.78 -0.37
CA ASP A 133 -1.22 31.23 -0.48
C ASP A 133 -1.85 31.57 -1.83
N ILE A 134 -3.11 32.01 -1.77
CA ILE A 134 -3.78 32.61 -2.91
C ILE A 134 -3.21 34.01 -3.00
N THR A 135 -2.11 34.17 -3.70
CA THR A 135 -1.68 35.49 -4.18
C THR A 135 -2.68 35.93 -5.24
N ALA A 136 -3.44 36.95 -4.89
CA ALA A 136 -4.30 37.69 -5.79
C ALA A 136 -3.47 38.49 -6.80
#